data_39ae35b09e709b78c204417e076b5f3a
#
_entry.id   39ae35b09e709b78c204417e076b5f3a
#
_cell.length_a   1.000
_cell.length_b   1.000
_cell.length_c   1.000
_cell.angle_alpha   90.00
_cell.angle_beta   90.00
_cell.angle_gamma   90.00
#
_symmetry.space_group_name_H-M   'P 1'
#
loop_
_entity.id
_entity.type
_entity.pdbx_description
1 polymer ?
#
loop_
_entity_poly.entity_id
_entity_poly.type
_entity_poly.pdbx_seq_one_letter_code
_entity_poly.pdbx_strand_id
1 'polypeptide(L)'
;MKVYDLTIPISEKIPTFPGSPAPHFIEWDSLEQDNYNLEMIFLSTHTGTHIDAPYHFVKSGKKIHELDPSRFLQNAILVRIKSKANQAITKSDIIQYEKKHGKIPNGSTVIFATGWNDKSRKDFFSNPGLAESAAKYLVSK
;
A
#
# COMPACT_ATOMS: atom_id res chain seq x y z
N MET A 1 7.02 -8.92 -22.12
CA MET A 1 6.28 -8.20 -21.06
C MET A 1 7.31 -7.72 -20.04
N LYS A 2 7.27 -6.45 -19.59
CA LYS A 2 8.16 -5.94 -18.54
C LYS A 2 7.41 -5.95 -17.22
N VAL A 3 7.96 -6.60 -16.20
CA VAL A 3 7.37 -6.69 -14.87
C VAL A 3 8.18 -5.81 -13.92
N TYR A 4 7.50 -5.06 -13.06
CA TYR A 4 8.11 -4.25 -12.02
C TYR A 4 7.59 -4.75 -10.67
N ASP A 5 8.49 -5.25 -9.85
CA ASP A 5 8.18 -5.54 -8.45
C ASP A 5 8.30 -4.26 -7.63
N LEU A 6 7.19 -3.85 -7.03
CA LEU A 6 7.09 -2.65 -6.20
C LEU A 6 6.98 -3.00 -4.71
N THR A 7 7.12 -4.29 -4.36
CA THR A 7 6.96 -4.74 -2.98
C THR A 7 8.21 -4.48 -2.14
N ILE A 8 8.00 -4.28 -0.86
CA ILE A 8 9.08 -4.25 0.13
C ILE A 8 9.29 -5.69 0.62
N PRO A 9 10.50 -6.25 0.54
CA PRO A 9 10.78 -7.57 1.08
C PRO A 9 10.37 -7.68 2.55
N ILE A 10 9.60 -8.72 2.91
CA ILE A 10 9.21 -8.98 4.28
C ILE A 10 10.39 -9.60 5.02
N SER A 11 10.73 -9.06 6.17
CA SER A 11 11.76 -9.56 7.07
C SER A 11 11.46 -9.10 8.49
N GLU A 12 12.08 -9.67 9.50
CA GLU A 12 11.94 -9.25 10.91
C GLU A 12 12.38 -7.79 11.15
N LYS A 13 13.17 -7.22 10.20
CA LYS A 13 13.66 -5.84 10.27
C LYS A 13 12.83 -4.86 9.42
N ILE A 14 11.74 -5.32 8.81
CA ILE A 14 10.87 -4.42 8.04
C ILE A 14 10.30 -3.32 8.94
N PRO A 15 10.27 -2.06 8.49
CA PRO A 15 9.58 -1.02 9.25
C PRO A 15 8.10 -1.37 9.46
N THR A 16 7.67 -1.45 10.71
CA THR A 16 6.27 -1.65 11.07
C THR A 16 5.67 -0.35 11.59
N PHE A 17 4.36 -0.19 11.44
CA PHE A 17 3.66 0.95 12.01
C PHE A 17 3.83 0.96 13.54
N PRO A 18 4.03 2.12 14.19
CA PRO A 18 4.19 2.19 15.62
C PRO A 18 3.06 1.48 16.39
N GLY A 19 3.42 0.53 17.24
CA GLY A 19 2.47 -0.31 17.98
C GLY A 19 2.04 -1.60 17.26
N SER A 20 2.40 -1.80 15.99
CA SER A 20 2.19 -3.08 15.31
C SER A 20 3.32 -4.08 15.65
N PRO A 21 3.00 -5.39 15.77
CA PRO A 21 4.02 -6.40 15.97
C PRO A 21 4.95 -6.51 14.76
N ALA A 22 6.23 -6.77 15.02
CA ALA A 22 7.18 -7.13 13.98
C ALA A 22 6.87 -8.55 13.44
N PRO A 23 7.19 -8.83 12.18
CA PRO A 23 7.13 -10.21 11.70
C PRO A 23 8.14 -11.10 12.43
N HIS A 24 7.78 -12.34 12.63
CA HIS A 24 8.66 -13.39 13.12
C HIS A 24 8.62 -14.59 12.21
N PHE A 25 9.80 -15.15 11.90
CA PHE A 25 9.99 -16.33 11.11
C PHE A 25 10.58 -17.41 12.01
N ILE A 26 9.90 -18.53 12.12
CA ILE A 26 10.30 -19.65 12.94
C ILE A 26 10.55 -20.82 12.00
N GLU A 27 11.79 -21.31 11.94
CA GLU A 27 12.11 -22.56 11.27
C GLU A 27 11.35 -23.68 11.98
N TRP A 28 10.54 -24.41 11.23
CA TRP A 28 9.72 -25.52 11.75
C TRP A 28 10.33 -26.85 11.38
N ASP A 29 10.64 -27.03 10.11
CA ASP A 29 11.35 -28.19 9.58
C ASP A 29 12.55 -27.75 8.75
N SER A 30 13.60 -28.58 8.68
CA SER A 30 14.80 -28.30 7.93
C SER A 30 15.11 -29.40 6.90
N LEU A 31 15.76 -29.02 5.80
CA LEU A 31 16.15 -29.97 4.77
C LEU A 31 17.05 -31.09 5.30
N GLU A 32 17.89 -30.78 6.29
CA GLU A 32 18.84 -31.71 6.88
C GLU A 32 18.18 -32.81 7.72
N GLN A 33 17.10 -32.46 8.44
CA GLN A 33 16.42 -33.38 9.36
C GLN A 33 15.17 -34.01 8.74
N ASP A 34 14.42 -33.19 7.95
CA ASP A 34 13.06 -33.54 7.52
C ASP A 34 12.96 -33.74 6.00
N ASN A 35 14.07 -33.50 5.24
CA ASN A 35 14.16 -33.54 3.78
C ASN A 35 13.33 -32.45 3.08
N TYR A 36 12.89 -31.42 3.78
CA TYR A 36 12.27 -30.21 3.25
C TYR A 36 12.41 -29.08 4.26
N ASN A 37 12.31 -27.84 3.78
CA ASN A 37 12.28 -26.67 4.65
C ASN A 37 10.86 -26.18 4.83
N LEU A 38 10.49 -25.86 6.07
CA LEU A 38 9.20 -25.27 6.42
C LEU A 38 9.41 -24.15 7.46
N GLU A 39 8.79 -23.02 7.24
CA GLU A 39 8.79 -21.91 8.19
C GLU A 39 7.36 -21.58 8.64
N MET A 40 7.22 -21.27 9.90
CA MET A 40 6.02 -20.63 10.44
C MET A 40 6.21 -19.11 10.47
N ILE A 41 5.24 -18.37 9.97
CA ILE A 41 5.32 -16.91 9.87
C ILE A 41 4.22 -16.29 10.73
N PHE A 42 4.63 -15.40 11.65
CA PHE A 42 3.73 -14.53 12.37
C PHE A 42 3.91 -13.11 11.86
N LEU A 43 2.86 -12.51 11.33
CA LEU A 43 2.88 -11.12 10.89
C LEU A 43 1.51 -10.47 11.05
N SER A 44 1.52 -9.16 11.18
CA SER A 44 0.30 -8.36 11.11
C SER A 44 -0.24 -8.36 9.67
N THR A 45 -1.56 -8.28 9.51
CA THR A 45 -2.20 -8.05 8.20
C THR A 45 -1.78 -6.73 7.55
N HIS A 46 -1.18 -5.81 8.31
CA HIS A 46 -0.65 -4.53 7.86
C HIS A 46 0.88 -4.51 7.83
N THR A 47 1.50 -5.60 7.38
CA THR A 47 2.95 -5.71 7.24
C THR A 47 3.38 -5.45 5.81
N GLY A 48 4.39 -4.59 5.61
CA GLY A 48 5.03 -4.33 4.30
C GLY A 48 4.09 -3.72 3.28
N THR A 49 4.23 -4.14 2.03
CA THR A 49 3.37 -3.70 0.92
C THR A 49 2.12 -4.56 0.90
N HIS A 50 0.99 -3.98 1.24
CA HIS A 50 -0.27 -4.71 1.42
C HIS A 50 -1.49 -3.90 0.93
N ILE A 51 -2.65 -4.51 0.98
CA ILE A 51 -3.93 -3.92 0.60
C ILE A 51 -4.81 -3.86 1.85
N ASP A 52 -5.40 -2.70 2.10
CA ASP A 52 -6.40 -2.52 3.15
C ASP A 52 -7.79 -2.89 2.63
N ALA A 53 -8.45 -3.82 3.32
CA ALA A 53 -9.85 -4.09 3.07
C ALA A 53 -10.75 -3.01 3.73
N PRO A 54 -11.95 -2.73 3.21
CA PRO A 54 -12.89 -1.79 3.85
C PRO A 54 -13.15 -2.10 5.33
N TYR A 55 -13.12 -3.37 5.71
CA TYR A 55 -13.30 -3.82 7.09
C TYR A 55 -12.28 -3.23 8.08
N HIS A 56 -11.11 -2.76 7.59
CA HIS A 56 -10.09 -2.17 8.43
C HIS A 56 -10.61 -0.96 9.24
N PHE A 57 -11.44 -0.12 8.62
CA PHE A 57 -12.01 1.07 9.27
C PHE A 57 -13.55 1.07 9.34
N VAL A 58 -14.22 0.17 8.62
CA VAL A 58 -15.68 0.14 8.54
C VAL A 58 -16.20 -1.18 9.08
N LYS A 59 -16.89 -1.16 10.23
CA LYS A 59 -17.38 -2.36 10.94
C LYS A 59 -18.16 -3.33 10.04
N SER A 60 -18.96 -2.82 9.11
CA SER A 60 -19.71 -3.60 8.12
C SER A 60 -19.02 -3.68 6.76
N GLY A 61 -17.75 -3.25 6.68
CA GLY A 61 -16.98 -3.28 5.44
C GLY A 61 -16.62 -4.71 5.03
N LYS A 62 -16.44 -4.92 3.73
CA LYS A 62 -15.97 -6.20 3.20
C LYS A 62 -14.57 -6.53 3.68
N LYS A 63 -14.32 -7.79 4.00
CA LYS A 63 -12.99 -8.35 4.23
C LYS A 63 -12.29 -8.64 2.91
N ILE A 64 -10.98 -8.85 2.93
CA ILE A 64 -10.19 -9.02 1.70
C ILE A 64 -10.66 -10.19 0.84
N HIS A 65 -11.04 -11.31 1.45
CA HIS A 65 -11.52 -12.50 0.73
C HIS A 65 -12.93 -12.34 0.13
N GLU A 66 -13.65 -11.28 0.48
CA GLU A 66 -14.96 -10.94 -0.08
C GLU A 66 -14.87 -9.95 -1.24
N LEU A 67 -13.64 -9.50 -1.58
CA LEU A 67 -13.40 -8.60 -2.70
C LEU A 67 -13.09 -9.41 -3.95
N ASP A 68 -13.65 -8.98 -5.10
CA ASP A 68 -13.33 -9.60 -6.39
C ASP A 68 -11.85 -9.35 -6.74
N PRO A 69 -11.05 -10.39 -6.99
CA PRO A 69 -9.63 -10.25 -7.36
C PRO A 69 -9.40 -9.39 -8.61
N SER A 70 -10.36 -9.31 -9.54
CA SER A 70 -10.27 -8.47 -10.73
C SER A 70 -10.07 -6.99 -10.42
N ARG A 71 -10.49 -6.55 -9.24
CA ARG A 71 -10.30 -5.16 -8.77
C ARG A 71 -8.82 -4.80 -8.56
N PHE A 72 -7.97 -5.80 -8.39
CA PHE A 72 -6.53 -5.63 -8.16
C PHE A 72 -5.70 -5.73 -9.46
N LEU A 73 -6.36 -5.99 -10.61
CA LEU A 73 -5.76 -6.10 -11.93
C LEU A 73 -6.34 -4.99 -12.83
N GLN A 74 -5.86 -3.77 -12.64
CA GLN A 74 -6.35 -2.60 -13.35
C GLN A 74 -5.22 -1.84 -14.04
N ASN A 75 -5.56 -1.07 -15.07
CA ASN A 75 -4.65 -0.08 -15.62
C ASN A 75 -4.31 0.95 -14.54
N ALA A 76 -3.03 1.23 -14.37
CA ALA A 76 -2.56 2.16 -13.36
C ALA A 76 -2.04 3.46 -13.96
N ILE A 77 -2.30 4.57 -13.29
CA ILE A 77 -1.76 5.89 -13.61
C ILE A 77 -0.86 6.35 -12.48
N LEU A 78 0.36 6.73 -12.83
CA LEU A 78 1.32 7.31 -11.88
C LEU A 78 1.10 8.83 -11.79
N VAL A 79 0.56 9.27 -10.67
CA VAL A 79 0.31 10.68 -10.35
C VAL A 79 1.43 11.20 -9.45
N ARG A 80 2.28 12.07 -9.99
CA ARG A 80 3.40 12.67 -9.24
C ARG A 80 2.96 13.94 -8.54
N ILE A 81 2.83 13.89 -7.22
CA ILE A 81 2.51 15.03 -6.35
C ILE A 81 3.53 15.04 -5.21
N LYS A 82 4.44 16.02 -5.22
CA LYS A 82 5.36 16.23 -4.10
C LYS A 82 4.58 16.80 -2.92
N SER A 83 4.67 16.16 -1.77
CA SER A 83 4.02 16.58 -0.54
C SER A 83 5.03 16.67 0.61
N LYS A 84 4.72 17.51 1.60
CA LYS A 84 5.51 17.61 2.84
C LYS A 84 5.06 16.54 3.84
N ALA A 85 5.83 16.36 4.90
CA ALA A 85 5.47 15.50 6.03
C ALA A 85 4.06 15.83 6.54
N ASN A 86 3.24 14.79 6.78
CA ASN A 86 1.87 14.90 7.25
C ASN A 86 0.92 15.78 6.39
N GLN A 87 1.33 16.15 5.19
CA GLN A 87 0.50 16.92 4.28
C GLN A 87 -0.36 15.97 3.42
N ALA A 88 -1.67 16.00 3.63
CA ALA A 88 -2.58 15.18 2.83
C ALA A 88 -2.72 15.71 1.41
N ILE A 89 -2.82 14.78 0.43
CA ILE A 89 -3.17 15.07 -0.96
C ILE A 89 -4.65 15.44 -1.01
N THR A 90 -4.97 16.61 -1.53
CA THR A 90 -6.33 17.14 -1.60
C THR A 90 -6.96 16.97 -2.98
N LYS A 91 -8.29 17.16 -3.08
CA LYS A 91 -8.99 17.26 -4.37
C LYS A 91 -8.36 18.32 -5.28
N SER A 92 -7.94 19.46 -4.71
CA SER A 92 -7.33 20.55 -5.47
C SER A 92 -6.04 20.13 -6.14
N ASP A 93 -5.20 19.36 -5.43
CA ASP A 93 -3.92 18.84 -5.97
C ASP A 93 -4.17 17.92 -7.16
N ILE A 94 -5.18 17.04 -7.05
CA ILE A 94 -5.56 16.13 -8.15
C ILE A 94 -6.09 16.94 -9.36
N ILE A 95 -6.94 17.92 -9.13
CA ILE A 95 -7.46 18.78 -10.22
C ILE A 95 -6.32 19.56 -10.89
N GLN A 96 -5.35 20.07 -10.14
CA GLN A 96 -4.18 20.74 -10.71
C GLN A 96 -3.34 19.79 -11.56
N TYR A 97 -3.14 18.55 -11.07
CA TYR A 97 -2.48 17.51 -11.86
C TYR A 97 -3.23 17.26 -13.18
N GLU A 98 -4.56 17.07 -13.11
CA GLU A 98 -5.40 16.80 -14.29
C GLU A 98 -5.40 17.96 -15.30
N LYS A 99 -5.37 19.19 -14.85
CA LYS A 99 -5.26 20.37 -15.74
C LYS A 99 -3.96 20.36 -16.54
N LYS A 100 -2.88 19.81 -15.98
CA LYS A 100 -1.57 19.79 -16.60
C LYS A 100 -1.31 18.53 -17.45
N HIS A 101 -1.86 17.40 -17.05
CA HIS A 101 -1.51 16.09 -17.61
C HIS A 101 -2.67 15.34 -18.26
N GLY A 102 -3.87 15.92 -18.23
CA GLY A 102 -5.09 15.24 -18.69
C GLY A 102 -5.85 14.55 -17.56
N LYS A 103 -7.12 14.26 -17.82
CA LYS A 103 -8.01 13.62 -16.85
C LYS A 103 -7.56 12.20 -16.49
N ILE A 104 -7.66 11.85 -15.23
CA ILE A 104 -7.53 10.46 -14.77
C ILE A 104 -8.72 9.67 -15.34
N PRO A 105 -8.49 8.61 -16.13
CA PRO A 105 -9.58 7.80 -16.69
C PRO A 105 -10.37 7.10 -15.60
N ASN A 106 -11.66 6.96 -15.81
CA ASN A 106 -12.53 6.22 -14.91
C ASN A 106 -12.10 4.74 -14.80
N GLY A 107 -12.23 4.18 -13.61
CA GLY A 107 -11.87 2.79 -13.35
C GLY A 107 -10.36 2.50 -13.29
N SER A 108 -9.50 3.53 -13.29
CA SER A 108 -8.04 3.35 -13.16
C SER A 108 -7.62 3.18 -11.71
N THR A 109 -6.56 2.40 -11.49
CA THR A 109 -5.79 2.46 -10.25
C THR A 109 -4.89 3.70 -10.28
N VAL A 110 -4.92 4.49 -9.21
CA VAL A 110 -4.09 5.70 -9.08
C VAL A 110 -2.94 5.42 -8.13
N ILE A 111 -1.72 5.55 -8.62
CA ILE A 111 -0.49 5.44 -7.81
C ILE A 111 0.04 6.85 -7.55
N PHE A 112 0.01 7.30 -6.31
CA PHE A 112 0.57 8.59 -5.92
C PHE A 112 2.07 8.48 -5.63
N ALA A 113 2.89 9.07 -6.48
CA ALA A 113 4.34 9.18 -6.27
C ALA A 113 4.64 10.47 -5.50
N THR A 114 4.70 10.37 -4.18
CA THR A 114 4.91 11.51 -3.26
C THR A 114 6.38 11.78 -2.96
N GLY A 115 7.26 10.81 -3.28
CA GLY A 115 8.67 10.84 -2.93
C GLY A 115 8.98 10.31 -1.52
N TRP A 116 8.03 9.65 -0.87
CA TRP A 116 8.15 9.08 0.49
C TRP A 116 8.42 7.56 0.51
N ASN A 117 9.03 7.04 -0.54
CA ASN A 117 9.36 5.62 -0.67
C ASN A 117 10.70 5.21 -0.03
N ASP A 118 11.46 6.15 0.52
CA ASP A 118 12.71 5.87 1.21
C ASP A 118 12.45 5.52 2.68
N LYS A 119 12.46 4.21 2.98
CA LYS A 119 12.24 3.66 4.32
C LYS A 119 13.35 3.96 5.33
N SER A 120 14.51 4.46 4.89
CA SER A 120 15.62 4.87 5.77
C SER A 120 15.38 6.24 6.41
N ARG A 121 14.39 7.00 5.95
CA ARG A 121 14.06 8.31 6.48
C ARG A 121 13.57 8.20 7.93
N LYS A 122 14.07 9.08 8.78
CA LYS A 122 13.63 9.18 10.18
C LYS A 122 12.14 9.54 10.33
N ASP A 123 11.59 10.24 9.34
CA ASP A 123 10.21 10.70 9.28
C ASP A 123 9.33 9.83 8.36
N PHE A 124 9.73 8.59 8.08
CA PHE A 124 9.06 7.69 7.14
C PHE A 124 7.55 7.55 7.42
N PHE A 125 7.17 7.44 8.70
CA PHE A 125 5.76 7.30 9.10
C PHE A 125 4.97 8.62 9.10
N SER A 126 5.62 9.74 8.81
CA SER A 126 4.95 11.02 8.57
C SER A 126 4.59 11.22 7.09
N ASN A 127 4.51 10.13 6.33
CA ASN A 127 4.20 10.14 4.90
C ASN A 127 2.84 10.82 4.62
N PRO A 128 2.72 11.48 3.45
CA PRO A 128 1.48 12.09 3.02
C PRO A 128 0.35 11.07 2.87
N GLY A 129 -0.79 11.37 3.45
CA GLY A 129 -2.02 10.59 3.25
C GLY A 129 -2.90 11.16 2.14
N LEU A 130 -4.08 10.59 1.97
CA LEU A 130 -5.12 11.08 1.07
C LEU A 130 -6.20 11.78 1.89
N ALA A 131 -6.50 13.04 1.56
CA ALA A 131 -7.60 13.75 2.22
C ALA A 131 -8.95 13.18 1.79
N GLU A 132 -9.96 13.27 2.66
CA GLU A 132 -11.32 12.82 2.37
C GLU A 132 -11.88 13.42 1.07
N SER A 133 -11.61 14.71 0.82
CA SER A 133 -12.03 15.39 -0.41
C SER A 133 -11.43 14.77 -1.68
N ALA A 134 -10.18 14.31 -1.60
CA ALA A 134 -9.50 13.62 -2.69
C ALA A 134 -10.06 12.21 -2.89
N ALA A 135 -10.26 11.46 -1.80
CA ALA A 135 -10.87 10.12 -1.85
C ALA A 135 -12.26 10.17 -2.47
N LYS A 136 -13.14 11.05 -2.02
CA LYS A 136 -14.48 11.25 -2.60
C LYS A 136 -14.44 11.62 -4.09
N TYR A 137 -13.50 12.47 -4.47
CA TYR A 137 -13.33 12.84 -5.87
C TYR A 137 -12.90 11.67 -6.76
N LEU A 138 -11.98 10.83 -6.28
CA LEU A 138 -11.53 9.65 -7.03
C LEU A 138 -12.61 8.58 -7.13
N VAL A 139 -13.35 8.33 -6.04
CA VAL A 139 -14.46 7.35 -6.04
C VAL A 139 -15.60 7.78 -6.98
N SER A 140 -15.75 9.09 -7.26
CA SER A 140 -16.76 9.61 -8.20
C SER A 140 -16.39 9.44 -9.67
N LYS A 141 -15.25 8.85 -9.97
CA LYS A 141 -14.73 8.55 -11.32
C LYS A 141 -14.81 7.08 -11.64
#